data_3fd6e2c23590650b335b0b46b2506773
#
_entry.id   3fd6e2c23590650b335b0b46b2506773
#
_cell.length_a   1.000
_cell.length_b   1.000
_cell.length_c   1.000
_cell.angle_alpha   90.00
_cell.angle_beta   90.00
_cell.angle_gamma   90.00
#
_symmetry.space_group_name_H-M   'P 1'
#
loop_
_entity.id
_entity.type
_entity.pdbx_description
1 polymer ?
#
loop_
_entity_poly.entity_id
_entity_poly.type
_entity_poly.pdbx_seq_one_letter_code
_entity_poly.pdbx_strand_id
1 'polypeptide(L)'
;PGGKAAYPSSVLMNAIPAMVAGVKRRVMVVPARDGGVNELVLAAAALAGVTEVWRIGGAQAVAALAYGTQTIAPVDKIVGPGNAFVAAAKRQVFGQVGIDSIAGPSEILVVADANNDPAWIAADLLSQAEHDEAAQSILITDNTVFADAVDAAVSAMLPKLDRAAVAEQSWQDN
;
A
#
# COMPACT_ATOMS: atom_id res chain seq x y z
N PRO A 1 -3.14 -3.19 2.88
CA PRO A 1 -2.90 -3.56 1.49
C PRO A 1 -2.91 -5.08 1.32
N GLY A 2 -3.95 -5.61 0.68
CA GLY A 2 -4.07 -7.01 0.29
C GLY A 2 -3.98 -8.07 1.40
N GLY A 3 -3.87 -7.69 2.67
CA GLY A 3 -3.67 -8.61 3.79
C GLY A 3 -2.29 -9.25 3.86
N LYS A 4 -1.31 -8.79 3.08
CA LYS A 4 0.07 -9.28 3.10
C LYS A 4 0.86 -8.78 4.33
N ALA A 5 0.50 -7.60 4.87
CA ALA A 5 1.13 -6.99 6.05
C ALA A 5 0.12 -6.11 6.82
N ALA A 6 0.45 -5.78 8.07
CA ALA A 6 -0.34 -4.88 8.89
C ALA A 6 0.14 -3.43 8.70
N TYR A 7 -0.78 -2.55 8.28
CA TYR A 7 -0.49 -1.14 8.07
C TYR A 7 -1.46 -0.25 8.86
N PRO A 8 -1.25 -0.07 10.17
CA PRO A 8 -2.06 0.85 10.98
C PRO A 8 -1.96 2.29 10.45
N SER A 9 -0.82 2.69 9.88
CA SER A 9 -0.64 3.98 9.21
C SER A 9 -1.64 4.21 8.08
N SER A 10 -1.92 3.21 7.24
CA SER A 10 -2.91 3.34 6.17
C SER A 10 -4.32 3.61 6.70
N VAL A 11 -4.67 3.08 7.87
CA VAL A 11 -5.94 3.40 8.53
C VAL A 11 -5.97 4.86 8.93
N LEU A 12 -4.93 5.35 9.59
CA LEU A 12 -4.83 6.75 10.03
C LEU A 12 -4.85 7.72 8.84
N MET A 13 -4.08 7.42 7.79
CA MET A 13 -3.97 8.25 6.58
C MET A 13 -5.30 8.39 5.83
N ASN A 14 -6.20 7.42 5.92
CA ASN A 14 -7.52 7.49 5.28
C ASN A 14 -8.61 8.01 6.23
N ALA A 15 -8.63 7.53 7.47
CA ALA A 15 -9.72 7.82 8.39
C ALA A 15 -9.62 9.20 9.05
N ILE A 16 -8.42 9.72 9.35
CA ILE A 16 -8.24 11.03 9.97
C ILE A 16 -8.67 12.16 9.04
N PRO A 17 -8.26 12.22 7.76
CA PRO A 17 -8.77 13.24 6.84
C PRO A 17 -10.29 13.20 6.69
N ALA A 18 -10.90 12.01 6.64
CA ALA A 18 -12.34 11.87 6.61
C ALA A 18 -13.01 12.40 7.89
N MET A 19 -12.40 12.15 9.05
CA MET A 19 -12.88 12.67 10.33
C MET A 19 -12.80 14.21 10.37
N VAL A 20 -11.68 14.78 9.96
CA VAL A 20 -11.48 16.24 9.92
C VAL A 20 -12.45 16.91 8.94
N ALA A 21 -12.74 16.25 7.81
CA ALA A 21 -13.75 16.70 6.85
C ALA A 21 -15.20 16.54 7.35
N GLY A 22 -15.42 16.05 8.57
CA GLY A 22 -16.75 15.92 9.16
C GLY A 22 -17.57 14.72 8.66
N VAL A 23 -16.95 13.75 7.98
CA VAL A 23 -17.63 12.53 7.54
C VAL A 23 -18.05 11.72 8.77
N LYS A 24 -19.36 11.55 8.94
CA LYS A 24 -19.91 10.89 10.13
C LYS A 24 -19.77 9.38 10.09
N ARG A 25 -20.07 8.75 8.96
CA ARG A 25 -19.99 7.30 8.78
C ARG A 25 -18.68 6.95 8.08
N ARG A 26 -17.76 6.32 8.79
CA ARG A 26 -16.45 5.87 8.30
C ARG A 26 -16.39 4.34 8.39
N VAL A 27 -16.38 3.69 7.25
CA VAL A 27 -16.41 2.23 7.12
C VAL A 27 -15.02 1.73 6.71
N MET A 28 -14.48 0.79 7.44
CA MET A 28 -13.25 0.10 7.08
C MET A 28 -13.56 -1.33 6.61
N VAL A 29 -13.01 -1.70 5.46
CA VAL A 29 -12.94 -3.09 5.00
C VAL A 29 -11.51 -3.56 5.06
N VAL A 30 -11.28 -4.74 5.62
CA VAL A 30 -9.94 -5.31 5.79
C VAL A 30 -9.99 -6.81 5.56
N PRO A 31 -9.15 -7.36 4.65
CA PRO A 31 -9.08 -8.80 4.47
C PRO A 31 -8.55 -9.44 5.76
N ALA A 32 -9.26 -10.45 6.24
CA ALA A 32 -8.85 -11.24 7.40
C ALA A 32 -8.39 -12.61 6.92
N ARG A 33 -7.09 -12.81 6.82
CA ARG A 33 -6.49 -14.14 6.63
C ARG A 33 -6.52 -14.85 7.97
N ASP A 34 -6.72 -16.14 7.97
CA ASP A 34 -6.78 -16.99 9.17
C ASP A 34 -7.80 -16.52 10.24
N GLY A 35 -8.82 -15.76 9.81
CA GLY A 35 -9.93 -15.32 10.67
C GLY A 35 -9.62 -14.12 11.57
N GLY A 36 -8.39 -13.61 11.61
CA GLY A 36 -7.98 -12.50 12.46
C GLY A 36 -7.74 -11.19 11.71
N VAL A 37 -7.93 -10.08 12.40
CA VAL A 37 -7.46 -8.75 12.00
C VAL A 37 -6.39 -8.33 13.00
N ASN A 38 -5.30 -7.77 12.52
CA ASN A 38 -4.21 -7.33 13.37
C ASN A 38 -4.70 -6.28 14.39
N GLU A 39 -4.35 -6.47 15.66
CA GLU A 39 -4.81 -5.64 16.78
C GLU A 39 -4.39 -4.17 16.65
N LEU A 40 -3.20 -3.88 16.10
CA LEU A 40 -2.74 -2.51 15.85
C LEU A 40 -3.59 -1.81 14.80
N VAL A 41 -4.06 -2.55 13.78
CA VAL A 41 -4.98 -2.03 12.76
C VAL A 41 -6.33 -1.68 13.39
N LEU A 42 -6.85 -2.52 14.28
CA LEU A 42 -8.10 -2.25 15.01
C LEU A 42 -7.96 -1.09 15.99
N ALA A 43 -6.83 -1.00 16.70
CA ALA A 43 -6.54 0.11 17.60
C ALA A 43 -6.47 1.45 16.82
N ALA A 44 -5.77 1.47 15.67
CA ALA A 44 -5.73 2.64 14.80
C ALA A 44 -7.12 3.03 14.29
N ALA A 45 -7.96 2.05 13.92
CA ALA A 45 -9.33 2.30 13.50
C ALA A 45 -10.18 2.94 14.60
N ALA A 46 -10.08 2.42 15.82
CA ALA A 46 -10.78 2.96 16.99
C ALA A 46 -10.34 4.41 17.30
N LEU A 47 -9.03 4.67 17.32
CA LEU A 47 -8.46 6.01 17.56
C LEU A 47 -8.87 7.01 16.48
N ALA A 48 -8.93 6.59 15.22
CA ALA A 48 -9.36 7.42 14.09
C ALA A 48 -10.89 7.52 13.94
N GLY A 49 -11.65 6.97 14.90
CA GLY A 49 -13.09 7.06 14.93
C GLY A 49 -13.80 6.35 13.77
N VAL A 50 -13.26 5.22 13.32
CA VAL A 50 -13.95 4.34 12.37
C VAL A 50 -15.19 3.79 13.04
N THR A 51 -16.34 3.88 12.35
CA THR A 51 -17.64 3.51 12.91
C THR A 51 -18.05 2.07 12.62
N GLU A 52 -17.51 1.49 11.55
CA GLU A 52 -17.83 0.14 11.10
C GLU A 52 -16.57 -0.55 10.57
N VAL A 53 -16.37 -1.83 10.94
CA VAL A 53 -15.27 -2.65 10.44
C VAL A 53 -15.82 -3.97 9.89
N TRP A 54 -15.52 -4.26 8.62
CA TRP A 54 -15.94 -5.48 7.95
C TRP A 54 -14.72 -6.31 7.52
N ARG A 55 -14.75 -7.60 7.85
CA ARG A 55 -13.69 -8.55 7.48
C ARG A 55 -13.88 -9.07 6.05
N ILE A 56 -13.71 -8.17 5.09
CA ILE A 56 -13.85 -8.44 3.67
C ILE A 56 -12.80 -7.60 2.91
N GLY A 57 -12.28 -8.11 1.81
CA GLY A 57 -11.30 -7.43 0.97
C GLY A 57 -11.48 -7.77 -0.50
N GLY A 58 -10.58 -7.27 -1.35
CA GLY A 58 -10.62 -7.54 -2.78
C GLY A 58 -11.74 -6.81 -3.53
N ALA A 59 -12.03 -7.26 -4.76
CA ALA A 59 -13.05 -6.65 -5.62
C ALA A 59 -14.44 -6.74 -5.01
N GLN A 60 -14.75 -7.81 -4.29
CA GLN A 60 -16.05 -8.01 -3.64
C GLN A 60 -16.31 -6.99 -2.53
N ALA A 61 -15.28 -6.53 -1.81
CA ALA A 61 -15.42 -5.47 -0.83
C ALA A 61 -15.76 -4.14 -1.50
N VAL A 62 -15.10 -3.83 -2.61
CA VAL A 62 -15.39 -2.63 -3.41
C VAL A 62 -16.83 -2.65 -3.93
N ALA A 63 -17.28 -3.79 -4.48
CA ALA A 63 -18.64 -3.96 -4.96
C ALA A 63 -19.68 -3.83 -3.82
N ALA A 64 -19.41 -4.46 -2.66
CA ALA A 64 -20.29 -4.38 -1.49
C ALA A 64 -20.43 -2.93 -0.98
N LEU A 65 -19.34 -2.16 -0.97
CA LEU A 65 -19.38 -0.75 -0.57
C LEU A 65 -20.07 0.15 -1.62
N ALA A 66 -19.90 -0.15 -2.92
CA ALA A 66 -20.48 0.67 -3.98
C ALA A 66 -22.00 0.46 -4.15
N TYR A 67 -22.45 -0.78 -4.08
CA TYR A 67 -23.85 -1.14 -4.35
C TYR A 67 -24.66 -1.48 -3.10
N GLY A 68 -23.99 -1.70 -2.00
CA GLY A 68 -24.61 -2.21 -0.78
C GLY A 68 -24.89 -3.71 -0.83
N THR A 69 -25.22 -4.25 0.34
CA THR A 69 -25.70 -5.63 0.54
C THR A 69 -26.84 -5.61 1.56
N GLN A 70 -27.35 -6.76 1.95
CA GLN A 70 -28.33 -6.83 3.06
C GLN A 70 -27.77 -6.33 4.40
N THR A 71 -26.44 -6.36 4.58
CA THR A 71 -25.77 -6.03 5.87
C THR A 71 -24.87 -4.81 5.78
N ILE A 72 -24.35 -4.47 4.60
CA ILE A 72 -23.44 -3.34 4.36
C ILE A 72 -24.20 -2.29 3.55
N ALA A 73 -24.50 -1.16 4.15
CA ALA A 73 -25.07 -0.03 3.42
C ALA A 73 -24.03 0.55 2.46
N PRO A 74 -24.43 1.01 1.25
CA PRO A 74 -23.50 1.62 0.31
C PRO A 74 -22.86 2.89 0.87
N VAL A 75 -21.75 3.29 0.28
CA VAL A 75 -21.00 4.51 0.65
C VAL A 75 -20.94 5.48 -0.52
N ASP A 76 -20.69 6.75 -0.22
CA ASP A 76 -20.56 7.80 -1.23
C ASP A 76 -19.15 7.85 -1.83
N LYS A 77 -18.12 7.39 -1.08
CA LYS A 77 -16.74 7.40 -1.53
C LYS A 77 -15.94 6.23 -0.97
N ILE A 78 -15.12 5.63 -1.84
CA ILE A 78 -14.17 4.57 -1.49
C ILE A 78 -12.75 5.12 -1.65
N VAL A 79 -11.95 5.03 -0.58
CA VAL A 79 -10.55 5.49 -0.55
C VAL A 79 -9.65 4.36 -0.06
N GLY A 80 -8.38 4.47 -0.38
CA GLY A 80 -7.35 3.56 0.08
C GLY A 80 -6.78 2.65 -1.01
N PRO A 81 -5.56 2.15 -0.77
CA PRO A 81 -4.86 1.29 -1.71
C PRO A 81 -5.39 -0.15 -1.69
N GLY A 82 -5.05 -0.90 -2.72
CA GLY A 82 -5.33 -2.32 -2.82
C GLY A 82 -4.50 -2.96 -3.92
N ASN A 83 -4.70 -4.25 -4.13
CA ASN A 83 -4.08 -4.97 -5.23
C ASN A 83 -4.74 -4.67 -6.59
N ALA A 84 -4.23 -5.28 -7.68
CA ALA A 84 -4.76 -5.11 -9.04
C ALA A 84 -6.27 -5.38 -9.15
N PHE A 85 -6.80 -6.34 -8.37
CA PHE A 85 -8.25 -6.62 -8.36
C PHE A 85 -9.06 -5.48 -7.74
N VAL A 86 -8.54 -4.85 -6.68
CA VAL A 86 -9.16 -3.66 -6.06
C VAL A 86 -9.09 -2.47 -7.01
N ALA A 87 -7.96 -2.26 -7.67
CA ALA A 87 -7.80 -1.21 -8.66
C ALA A 87 -8.78 -1.37 -9.84
N ALA A 88 -8.90 -2.59 -10.37
CA ALA A 88 -9.86 -2.92 -11.43
C ALA A 88 -11.31 -2.70 -10.98
N ALA A 89 -11.65 -3.12 -9.76
CA ALA A 89 -12.99 -2.94 -9.21
C ALA A 89 -13.32 -1.45 -8.99
N LYS A 90 -12.38 -0.67 -8.43
CA LYS A 90 -12.55 0.79 -8.27
C LYS A 90 -12.80 1.47 -9.61
N ARG A 91 -12.10 1.06 -10.67
CA ARG A 91 -12.34 1.57 -12.03
C ARG A 91 -13.75 1.28 -12.52
N GLN A 92 -14.27 0.07 -12.25
CA GLN A 92 -15.60 -0.33 -12.70
C GLN A 92 -16.74 0.36 -11.95
N VAL A 93 -16.56 0.70 -10.67
CA VAL A 93 -17.59 1.35 -9.86
C VAL A 93 -17.51 2.87 -9.88
N PHE A 94 -16.48 3.44 -10.51
CA PHE A 94 -16.34 4.90 -10.63
C PHE A 94 -17.53 5.50 -11.40
N GLY A 95 -18.15 6.50 -10.82
CA GLY A 95 -19.41 7.09 -11.31
C GLY A 95 -20.64 6.59 -10.54
N GLN A 96 -20.66 5.34 -10.08
CA GLN A 96 -21.63 4.85 -9.10
C GLN A 96 -21.25 5.31 -7.69
N VAL A 97 -19.99 5.30 -7.37
CA VAL A 97 -19.40 5.76 -6.11
C VAL A 97 -18.15 6.58 -6.41
N GLY A 98 -17.85 7.60 -5.61
CA GLY A 98 -16.60 8.34 -5.71
C GLY A 98 -15.41 7.47 -5.32
N ILE A 99 -14.24 7.67 -5.97
CA ILE A 99 -12.99 7.03 -5.57
C ILE A 99 -11.91 8.09 -5.31
N ASP A 100 -10.81 7.71 -4.66
CA ASP A 100 -9.61 8.55 -4.54
C ASP A 100 -8.81 8.54 -5.85
N SER A 101 -8.18 7.41 -6.14
CA SER A 101 -7.41 7.18 -7.37
C SER A 101 -7.38 5.69 -7.71
N ILE A 102 -6.93 5.38 -8.91
CA ILE A 102 -6.60 4.02 -9.32
C ILE A 102 -5.10 3.88 -9.14
N ALA A 103 -4.70 3.24 -8.03
CA ALA A 103 -3.30 2.99 -7.75
C ALA A 103 -2.79 1.82 -8.61
N GLY A 104 -1.69 2.05 -9.32
CA GLY A 104 -0.87 1.01 -9.92
C GLY A 104 0.10 0.38 -8.90
N PRO A 105 1.02 -0.48 -9.32
CA PRO A 105 2.18 -0.85 -8.53
C PRO A 105 2.92 0.40 -8.05
N SER A 106 3.48 0.33 -6.85
CA SER A 106 4.21 1.47 -6.29
C SER A 106 5.61 1.56 -6.90
N GLU A 107 6.02 2.76 -7.22
CA GLU A 107 7.33 3.07 -7.78
C GLU A 107 8.06 4.09 -6.90
N ILE A 108 9.37 3.97 -6.78
CA ILE A 108 10.23 5.00 -6.21
C ILE A 108 11.28 5.43 -7.21
N LEU A 109 11.50 6.72 -7.31
CA LEU A 109 12.59 7.31 -8.08
C LEU A 109 13.55 8.03 -7.12
N VAL A 110 14.78 7.58 -7.07
CA VAL A 110 15.86 8.23 -6.33
C VAL A 110 16.81 8.90 -7.33
N VAL A 111 17.07 10.19 -7.14
CA VAL A 111 18.06 10.94 -7.91
C VAL A 111 19.21 11.27 -6.97
N ALA A 112 20.38 10.71 -7.23
CA ALA A 112 21.53 10.86 -6.35
C ALA A 112 22.85 10.91 -7.13
N ASP A 113 23.83 11.61 -6.60
CA ASP A 113 25.19 11.74 -7.13
C ASP A 113 26.22 11.06 -6.21
N ALA A 114 27.48 11.08 -6.62
CA ALA A 114 28.58 10.46 -5.90
C ALA A 114 28.91 11.10 -4.52
N ASN A 115 28.23 12.18 -4.12
CA ASN A 115 28.36 12.79 -2.81
C ASN A 115 27.49 12.08 -1.74
N ASN A 116 26.61 11.18 -2.17
CA ASN A 116 25.74 10.41 -1.30
C ASN A 116 26.40 9.08 -0.89
N ASP A 117 25.98 8.53 0.26
CA ASP A 117 26.38 7.19 0.68
C ASP A 117 25.58 6.13 -0.11
N PRO A 118 26.26 5.23 -0.87
CA PRO A 118 25.58 4.19 -1.62
C PRO A 118 24.69 3.27 -0.78
N ALA A 119 25.05 3.04 0.50
CA ALA A 119 24.27 2.20 1.40
C ALA A 119 22.92 2.84 1.76
N TRP A 120 22.88 4.17 1.91
CA TRP A 120 21.62 4.88 2.16
C TRP A 120 20.71 4.86 0.96
N ILE A 121 21.26 5.06 -0.24
CA ILE A 121 20.48 4.96 -1.49
C ILE A 121 19.96 3.54 -1.70
N ALA A 122 20.78 2.52 -1.43
CA ALA A 122 20.34 1.13 -1.48
C ALA A 122 19.18 0.84 -0.50
N ALA A 123 19.23 1.39 0.72
CA ALA A 123 18.15 1.26 1.68
C ALA A 123 16.84 1.89 1.19
N ASP A 124 16.90 3.08 0.58
CA ASP A 124 15.74 3.74 -0.01
C ASP A 124 15.11 2.90 -1.13
N LEU A 125 15.93 2.40 -2.06
CA LEU A 125 15.46 1.55 -3.16
C LEU A 125 14.84 0.25 -2.64
N LEU A 126 15.48 -0.41 -1.68
CA LEU A 126 14.99 -1.65 -1.07
C LEU A 126 13.72 -1.46 -0.25
N SER A 127 13.49 -0.28 0.33
CA SER A 127 12.25 0.03 1.05
C SER A 127 11.03 -0.08 0.14
N GLN A 128 11.18 0.23 -1.14
CA GLN A 128 10.12 0.05 -2.13
C GLN A 128 10.08 -1.37 -2.68
N ALA A 129 11.22 -1.98 -2.97
CA ALA A 129 11.30 -3.34 -3.50
C ALA A 129 10.65 -4.38 -2.55
N GLU A 130 10.82 -4.25 -1.23
CA GLU A 130 10.19 -5.15 -0.26
C GLU A 130 8.67 -4.96 -0.13
N HIS A 131 8.10 -3.90 -0.69
CA HIS A 131 6.68 -3.58 -0.54
C HIS A 131 5.78 -4.56 -1.30
N ASP A 132 6.08 -4.85 -2.57
CA ASP A 132 5.32 -5.77 -3.42
C ASP A 132 6.21 -6.31 -4.55
N GLU A 133 5.94 -7.52 -5.02
CA GLU A 133 6.64 -8.16 -6.14
C GLU A 133 6.59 -7.35 -7.44
N ALA A 134 5.53 -6.55 -7.61
CA ALA A 134 5.34 -5.65 -8.76
C ALA A 134 5.80 -4.21 -8.49
N ALA A 135 6.51 -3.95 -7.39
CA ALA A 135 7.08 -2.64 -7.11
C ALA A 135 8.28 -2.38 -8.02
N GLN A 136 8.53 -1.10 -8.33
CA GLN A 136 9.69 -0.69 -9.11
C GLN A 136 10.54 0.31 -8.34
N SER A 137 11.86 0.08 -8.34
CA SER A 137 12.85 0.96 -7.71
C SER A 137 13.81 1.49 -8.78
N ILE A 138 13.87 2.80 -8.94
CA ILE A 138 14.63 3.46 -10.01
C ILE A 138 15.69 4.38 -9.40
N LEU A 139 16.95 4.22 -9.80
CA LEU A 139 18.02 5.16 -9.51
C LEU A 139 18.39 5.95 -10.78
N ILE A 140 18.44 7.26 -10.67
CA ILE A 140 19.04 8.14 -11.66
C ILE A 140 20.31 8.76 -11.07
N THR A 141 21.44 8.53 -11.72
CA THR A 141 22.73 9.14 -11.36
C THR A 141 23.53 9.46 -12.64
N ASP A 142 24.41 10.44 -12.54
CA ASP A 142 25.36 10.82 -13.58
C ASP A 142 26.72 10.11 -13.43
N ASN A 143 26.86 9.22 -12.46
CA ASN A 143 28.12 8.55 -12.12
C ASN A 143 27.96 7.03 -12.12
N THR A 144 28.54 6.34 -13.09
CA THR A 144 28.46 4.88 -13.22
C THR A 144 29.16 4.14 -12.07
N VAL A 145 30.27 4.66 -11.56
CA VAL A 145 30.96 4.04 -10.39
C VAL A 145 30.08 4.11 -9.15
N PHE A 146 29.34 5.20 -8.98
CA PHE A 146 28.37 5.32 -7.91
C PHE A 146 27.19 4.36 -8.09
N ALA A 147 26.67 4.22 -9.32
CA ALA A 147 25.63 3.24 -9.62
C ALA A 147 26.06 1.81 -9.27
N ASP A 148 27.27 1.41 -9.67
CA ASP A 148 27.84 0.08 -9.34
C ASP A 148 27.99 -0.10 -7.81
N ALA A 149 28.38 0.95 -7.09
CA ALA A 149 28.48 0.90 -5.64
C ALA A 149 27.11 0.74 -4.95
N VAL A 150 26.06 1.40 -5.49
CA VAL A 150 24.69 1.23 -4.98
C VAL A 150 24.19 -0.19 -5.26
N ASP A 151 24.41 -0.73 -6.45
CA ASP A 151 24.01 -2.11 -6.79
C ASP A 151 24.70 -3.14 -5.88
N ALA A 152 26.01 -2.95 -5.62
CA ALA A 152 26.74 -3.79 -4.67
C ALA A 152 26.16 -3.69 -3.24
N ALA A 153 25.75 -2.49 -2.82
CA ALA A 153 25.10 -2.28 -1.51
C ALA A 153 23.72 -2.94 -1.45
N VAL A 154 22.91 -2.85 -2.49
CA VAL A 154 21.62 -3.55 -2.62
C VAL A 154 21.84 -5.06 -2.49
N SER A 155 22.76 -5.63 -3.25
CA SER A 155 23.10 -7.07 -3.23
C SER A 155 23.53 -7.54 -1.83
N ALA A 156 24.24 -6.69 -1.05
CA ALA A 156 24.67 -7.01 0.30
C ALA A 156 23.56 -6.87 1.36
N MET A 157 22.55 -6.03 1.13
CA MET A 157 21.47 -5.75 2.08
C MET A 157 20.25 -6.63 1.86
N LEU A 158 19.91 -6.91 0.59
CA LEU A 158 18.71 -7.64 0.19
C LEU A 158 18.51 -8.97 0.96
N PRO A 159 19.52 -9.84 1.14
CA PRO A 159 19.33 -11.11 1.88
C PRO A 159 19.03 -10.92 3.37
N LYS A 160 19.21 -9.73 3.91
CA LYS A 160 19.00 -9.40 5.34
C LYS A 160 17.62 -8.85 5.64
N LEU A 161 16.82 -8.60 4.61
CA LEU A 161 15.46 -8.09 4.77
C LEU A 161 14.51 -9.18 5.27
N ASP A 162 13.56 -8.83 6.11
CA ASP A 162 12.50 -9.74 6.58
C ASP A 162 11.66 -10.27 5.41
N ARG A 163 11.55 -9.48 4.33
CA ARG A 163 10.80 -9.80 3.11
C ARG A 163 11.73 -9.98 1.90
N ALA A 164 12.92 -10.56 2.10
CA ALA A 164 13.94 -10.73 1.08
C ALA A 164 13.42 -11.35 -0.23
N ALA A 165 12.58 -12.39 -0.15
CA ALA A 165 12.03 -13.04 -1.35
C ALA A 165 11.15 -12.11 -2.21
N VAL A 166 10.37 -11.22 -1.59
CA VAL A 166 9.55 -10.23 -2.28
C VAL A 166 10.43 -9.16 -2.92
N ALA A 167 11.40 -8.66 -2.16
CA ALA A 167 12.33 -7.65 -2.63
C ALA A 167 13.21 -8.16 -3.78
N GLU A 168 13.66 -9.42 -3.69
CA GLU A 168 14.45 -10.06 -4.75
C GLU A 168 13.65 -10.17 -6.06
N GLN A 169 12.41 -10.63 -5.97
CA GLN A 169 11.55 -10.72 -7.16
C GLN A 169 11.28 -9.34 -7.77
N SER A 170 10.93 -8.34 -6.95
CA SER A 170 10.75 -6.96 -7.40
C SER A 170 12.01 -6.41 -8.10
N TRP A 171 13.19 -6.65 -7.52
CA TRP A 171 14.46 -6.16 -8.03
C TRP A 171 14.90 -6.82 -9.34
N GLN A 172 14.54 -8.09 -9.56
CA GLN A 172 14.91 -8.83 -10.77
C GLN A 172 13.94 -8.62 -11.94
N ASP A 173 12.66 -8.42 -11.64
CA ASP A 173 11.60 -8.39 -12.67
C ASP A 173 11.24 -6.97 -13.12
N ASN A 174 11.63 -5.94 -12.37
CA ASN A 174 11.28 -4.54 -12.59
C ASN A 174 12.48 -3.59 -12.42
#